data_5c169f6822bce230015d85b4f03da3e7
#
_entry.id   5c169f6822bce230015d85b4f03da3e7
#
_cell.length_a   1.000
_cell.length_b   1.000
_cell.length_c   1.000
_cell.angle_alpha   90.00
_cell.angle_beta   90.00
_cell.angle_gamma   90.00
#
_symmetry.space_group_name_H-M   'P 1'
#
loop_
_entity.id
_entity.type
_entity.pdbx_description
1 polymer ?
#
loop_
_entity_poly.entity_id
_entity_poly.type
_entity_poly.pdbx_seq_one_letter_code
_entity_poly.pdbx_strand_id
1 'polypeptide(L)'
;MIRRLEAQRACLAAATEKVGALPGSFLELGLGNGRTYDHLRELAPDREIFVFERNPAAHPACTPSDEFLIEGDFTTTLGQKKGQLEASAVLAHCDIGSGVKERDLELARAISTDLDALLCDGAVVISDQVFDRKNWRPLSVPTTVEPGRYFMYLKV
;
A
#
# COMPACT_ATOMS: atom_id res chain seq x y z
N MET A 1 16.75 10.45 1.01
CA MET A 1 16.51 9.00 0.99
C MET A 1 16.25 8.41 2.36
N ILE A 2 17.11 8.61 3.35
CA ILE A 2 16.94 8.08 4.72
C ILE A 2 15.62 8.52 5.35
N ARG A 3 15.27 9.81 5.29
CA ARG A 3 14.01 10.34 5.85
C ARG A 3 12.77 9.71 5.25
N ARG A 4 12.82 9.37 3.96
CA ARG A 4 11.72 8.67 3.29
C ARG A 4 11.56 7.26 3.87
N LEU A 5 12.65 6.52 4.04
CA LEU A 5 12.62 5.18 4.62
C LEU A 5 12.13 5.19 6.07
N GLU A 6 12.55 6.17 6.84
CA GLU A 6 12.08 6.37 8.21
C GLU A 6 10.57 6.66 8.25
N ALA A 7 10.09 7.54 7.35
CA ALA A 7 8.67 7.85 7.22
C ALA A 7 7.86 6.59 6.84
N GLN A 8 8.33 5.82 5.88
CA GLN A 8 7.69 4.56 5.47
C GLN A 8 7.59 3.60 6.67
N ARG A 9 8.69 3.37 7.37
CA ARG A 9 8.70 2.47 8.53
C ARG A 9 7.73 2.91 9.62
N ALA A 10 7.74 4.19 9.97
CA ALA A 10 6.86 4.73 10.99
C ALA A 10 5.38 4.62 10.60
N CYS A 11 5.04 4.96 9.38
CA CYS A 11 3.66 4.87 8.88
C CYS A 11 3.18 3.41 8.78
N LEU A 12 4.02 2.49 8.31
CA LEU A 12 3.69 1.08 8.24
C LEU A 12 3.43 0.49 9.61
N ALA A 13 4.27 0.80 10.60
CA ALA A 13 4.09 0.36 11.98
C ALA A 13 2.79 0.90 12.58
N ALA A 14 2.53 2.20 12.42
CA ALA A 14 1.30 2.84 12.91
C ALA A 14 0.04 2.26 12.26
N ALA A 15 0.07 2.02 10.96
CA ALA A 15 -1.06 1.44 10.23
C ALA A 15 -1.33 0.00 10.65
N THR A 16 -0.29 -0.81 10.82
CA THR A 16 -0.42 -2.21 11.26
C THR A 16 -1.03 -2.27 12.66
N GLU A 17 -0.61 -1.39 13.56
CA GLU A 17 -1.17 -1.27 14.89
C GLU A 17 -2.64 -0.85 14.85
N LYS A 18 -2.98 0.12 14.01
CA LYS A 18 -4.36 0.61 13.87
C LYS A 18 -5.30 -0.45 13.31
N VAL A 19 -4.84 -1.25 12.35
CA VAL A 19 -5.59 -2.39 11.81
C VAL A 19 -5.82 -3.44 12.88
N GLY A 20 -4.85 -3.67 13.75
CA GLY A 20 -4.96 -4.59 14.87
C GLY A 20 -5.35 -6.01 14.45
N ALA A 21 -6.44 -6.52 15.02
CA ALA A 21 -6.95 -7.87 14.76
C ALA A 21 -7.98 -7.96 13.64
N LEU A 22 -8.28 -6.85 12.94
CA LEU A 22 -9.22 -6.88 11.82
C LEU A 22 -8.76 -7.90 10.78
N PRO A 23 -9.60 -8.91 10.43
CA PRO A 23 -9.17 -9.96 9.51
C PRO A 23 -9.08 -9.46 8.07
N GLY A 24 -8.06 -9.91 7.36
CA GLY A 24 -7.86 -9.60 5.95
C GLY A 24 -6.40 -9.57 5.55
N SER A 25 -6.17 -9.45 4.25
CA SER A 25 -4.83 -9.37 3.67
C SER A 25 -4.29 -7.94 3.66
N PHE A 26 -3.00 -7.85 3.40
CA PHE A 26 -2.31 -6.59 3.12
C PHE A 26 -2.02 -6.50 1.62
N LEU A 27 -2.02 -5.29 1.09
CA LEU A 27 -1.64 -5.00 -0.29
C LEU A 27 -0.39 -4.13 -0.30
N GLU A 28 0.60 -4.51 -1.10
CA GLU A 28 1.80 -3.71 -1.36
C GLU A 28 1.80 -3.33 -2.84
N LEU A 29 1.66 -2.05 -3.14
CA LEU A 29 1.73 -1.51 -4.50
C LEU A 29 3.11 -0.90 -4.71
N GLY A 30 3.91 -1.57 -5.51
CA GLY A 30 5.31 -1.21 -5.74
C GLY A 30 6.25 -2.00 -4.83
N LEU A 31 6.96 -2.96 -5.40
CA LEU A 31 7.91 -3.79 -4.65
C LEU A 31 9.27 -3.11 -4.50
N GLY A 32 9.73 -2.43 -5.55
CA GLY A 32 11.06 -1.85 -5.57
C GLY A 32 12.12 -2.89 -5.23
N ASN A 33 12.94 -2.61 -4.22
CA ASN A 33 13.96 -3.54 -3.74
C ASN A 33 13.46 -4.50 -2.65
N GLY A 34 12.17 -4.44 -2.31
CA GLY A 34 11.53 -5.33 -1.33
C GLY A 34 11.68 -4.94 0.13
N ARG A 35 12.22 -3.77 0.44
CA ARG A 35 12.43 -3.35 1.84
C ARG A 35 11.14 -3.15 2.62
N THR A 36 10.16 -2.52 2.03
CA THR A 36 8.87 -2.30 2.68
C THR A 36 8.06 -3.59 2.78
N TYR A 37 8.13 -4.44 1.76
CA TYR A 37 7.56 -5.78 1.79
C TYR A 37 8.15 -6.61 2.95
N ASP A 38 9.47 -6.60 3.07
CA ASP A 38 10.17 -7.29 4.16
C ASP A 38 9.73 -6.77 5.53
N HIS A 39 9.62 -5.45 5.67
CA HIS A 39 9.18 -4.83 6.91
C HIS A 39 7.72 -5.19 7.26
N LEU A 40 6.84 -5.23 6.27
CA LEU A 40 5.45 -5.68 6.48
C LEU A 40 5.39 -7.13 6.96
N ARG A 41 6.23 -8.02 6.42
CA ARG A 41 6.32 -9.40 6.89
C ARG A 41 6.76 -9.50 8.35
N GLU A 42 7.68 -8.63 8.76
CA GLU A 42 8.13 -8.57 10.16
C GLU A 42 7.04 -8.05 11.10
N LEU A 43 6.31 -7.02 10.66
CA LEU A 43 5.23 -6.42 11.45
C LEU A 43 4.00 -7.33 11.57
N ALA A 44 3.72 -8.10 10.55
CA ALA A 44 2.51 -8.92 10.47
C ALA A 44 2.82 -10.28 9.83
N PRO A 45 3.54 -11.17 10.54
CA PRO A 45 4.02 -12.44 9.98
C PRO A 45 2.90 -13.40 9.59
N ASP A 46 1.70 -13.25 10.16
CA ASP A 46 0.55 -14.12 9.89
C ASP A 46 -0.38 -13.57 8.80
N ARG A 47 -0.07 -12.42 8.22
CA ARG A 47 -0.88 -11.81 7.16
C ARG A 47 -0.43 -12.25 5.78
N GLU A 48 -1.39 -12.57 4.91
CA GLU A 48 -1.12 -12.68 3.49
C GLU A 48 -0.85 -11.28 2.93
N ILE A 49 0.20 -11.13 2.12
CA ILE A 49 0.57 -9.86 1.50
C ILE A 49 0.59 -10.06 -0.02
N PHE A 50 -0.35 -9.43 -0.70
CA PHE A 50 -0.39 -9.43 -2.16
C PHE A 50 0.41 -8.22 -2.68
N VAL A 51 1.39 -8.49 -3.53
CA VAL A 51 2.30 -7.48 -4.07
C VAL A 51 1.97 -7.23 -5.54
N PHE A 52 1.69 -5.99 -5.87
CA PHE A 52 1.47 -5.53 -7.24
C PHE A 52 2.72 -4.80 -7.70
N GLU A 53 3.36 -5.30 -8.75
CA GLU A 53 4.59 -4.73 -9.26
C GLU A 53 4.68 -4.88 -10.78
N ARG A 54 5.07 -3.81 -11.45
CA ARG A 54 5.21 -3.79 -12.90
C ARG A 54 6.43 -4.56 -13.38
N ASN A 55 7.56 -4.35 -12.73
CA ASN A 55 8.85 -4.97 -13.07
C ASN A 55 9.54 -5.50 -11.82
N PRO A 56 9.19 -6.71 -11.35
CA PRO A 56 9.82 -7.29 -10.16
C PRO A 56 11.32 -7.43 -10.35
N ALA A 57 12.10 -6.77 -9.49
CA ALA A 57 13.55 -6.75 -9.54
C ALA A 57 14.21 -6.86 -8.17
N ALA A 58 13.43 -7.19 -7.12
CA ALA A 58 13.97 -7.38 -5.78
C ALA A 58 14.73 -8.70 -5.69
N HIS A 59 15.62 -8.79 -4.71
CA HIS A 59 16.29 -10.04 -4.38
C HIS A 59 15.25 -11.13 -4.10
N PRO A 60 15.46 -12.40 -4.51
CA PRO A 60 14.49 -13.47 -4.28
C PRO A 60 14.04 -13.61 -2.83
N ALA A 61 14.93 -13.35 -1.86
CA ALA A 61 14.59 -13.38 -0.44
C ALA A 61 13.62 -12.26 -0.02
N CYS A 62 13.49 -11.21 -0.82
CA CYS A 62 12.61 -10.06 -0.59
C CYS A 62 11.50 -9.96 -1.64
N THR A 63 11.18 -11.07 -2.27
CA THR A 63 10.13 -11.19 -3.30
C THR A 63 9.12 -12.25 -2.85
N PRO A 64 7.81 -11.98 -2.94
CA PRO A 64 6.82 -12.98 -2.58
C PRO A 64 6.81 -14.14 -3.57
N SER A 65 6.24 -15.27 -3.16
CA SER A 65 5.98 -16.39 -4.08
C SER A 65 5.00 -15.96 -5.17
N ASP A 66 4.99 -16.70 -6.29
CA ASP A 66 4.19 -16.37 -7.48
C ASP A 66 2.70 -16.20 -7.19
N GLU A 67 2.18 -16.92 -6.23
CA GLU A 67 0.78 -16.82 -5.79
C GLU A 67 0.42 -15.42 -5.29
N PHE A 68 1.36 -14.71 -4.69
CA PHE A 68 1.16 -13.39 -4.08
C PHE A 68 1.77 -12.25 -4.88
N LEU A 69 2.47 -12.55 -5.98
CA LEU A 69 3.08 -11.54 -6.85
C LEU A 69 2.23 -11.34 -8.10
N ILE A 70 1.67 -10.14 -8.23
CA ILE A 70 0.82 -9.77 -9.36
C ILE A 70 1.60 -8.81 -10.24
N GLU A 71 2.13 -9.32 -11.35
CA GLU A 71 2.88 -8.51 -12.30
C GLU A 71 1.97 -7.77 -13.27
N GLY A 72 2.27 -6.53 -13.51
CA GLY A 72 1.59 -5.69 -14.49
C GLY A 72 1.38 -4.27 -14.02
N ASP A 73 0.76 -3.49 -14.87
CA ASP A 73 0.40 -2.12 -14.57
C ASP A 73 -0.74 -2.08 -13.55
N PHE A 74 -0.65 -1.21 -12.55
CA PHE A 74 -1.67 -1.07 -11.50
C PHE A 74 -3.05 -0.77 -12.06
N THR A 75 -3.12 0.03 -13.13
CA THR A 75 -4.39 0.39 -13.77
C THR A 75 -5.12 -0.80 -14.38
N THR A 76 -4.42 -1.91 -14.57
CA THR A 76 -4.97 -3.16 -15.10
C THR A 76 -5.14 -4.20 -14.00
N THR A 77 -4.08 -4.44 -13.23
CA THR A 77 -4.01 -5.58 -12.31
C THR A 77 -4.92 -5.45 -11.10
N LEU A 78 -5.11 -4.24 -10.58
CA LEU A 78 -6.04 -4.03 -9.46
C LEU A 78 -7.47 -4.43 -9.84
N GLY A 79 -7.92 -4.00 -11.02
CA GLY A 79 -9.24 -4.37 -11.53
C GLY A 79 -9.40 -5.88 -11.79
N GLN A 80 -8.35 -6.52 -12.30
CA GLN A 80 -8.34 -7.97 -12.55
C GLN A 80 -8.48 -8.79 -11.26
N LYS A 81 -8.05 -8.25 -10.13
CA LYS A 81 -8.10 -8.95 -8.83
C LYS A 81 -9.38 -8.72 -8.04
N LYS A 82 -10.32 -7.93 -8.54
CA LYS A 82 -11.59 -7.68 -7.84
C LYS A 82 -12.32 -8.97 -7.50
N GLY A 83 -12.43 -9.92 -8.43
CA GLY A 83 -13.13 -11.17 -8.18
C GLY A 83 -12.54 -12.00 -7.05
N GLN A 84 -11.25 -11.91 -6.82
CA GLN A 84 -10.54 -12.67 -5.79
C GLN A 84 -10.44 -11.90 -4.46
N LEU A 85 -10.23 -10.59 -4.51
CA LEU A 85 -9.85 -9.77 -3.37
C LEU A 85 -10.89 -8.71 -2.98
N GLU A 86 -12.09 -8.74 -3.55
CA GLU A 86 -13.10 -7.73 -3.27
C GLU A 86 -13.37 -7.59 -1.77
N ALA A 87 -13.27 -6.36 -1.27
CA ALA A 87 -13.54 -5.99 0.12
C ALA A 87 -12.82 -6.86 1.16
N SER A 88 -11.64 -7.39 0.84
CA SER A 88 -10.93 -8.35 1.69
C SER A 88 -9.67 -7.79 2.36
N ALA A 89 -9.04 -6.78 1.78
CA ALA A 89 -7.80 -6.25 2.31
C ALA A 89 -8.05 -5.22 3.40
N VAL A 90 -7.23 -5.24 4.44
CA VAL A 90 -7.35 -4.34 5.60
C VAL A 90 -6.28 -3.25 5.62
N LEU A 91 -5.25 -3.38 4.79
CA LEU A 91 -4.17 -2.41 4.69
C LEU A 91 -3.64 -2.38 3.25
N ALA A 92 -3.41 -1.19 2.73
CA ALA A 92 -2.70 -1.01 1.47
C ALA A 92 -1.56 -0.01 1.65
N HIS A 93 -0.38 -0.38 1.19
CA HIS A 93 0.77 0.51 1.08
C HIS A 93 1.01 0.83 -0.39
N CYS A 94 1.00 2.11 -0.73
CA CYS A 94 1.17 2.58 -2.10
C CYS A 94 2.48 3.37 -2.21
N ASP A 95 3.52 2.69 -2.67
CA ASP A 95 4.81 3.30 -3.01
C ASP A 95 4.89 3.40 -4.53
N ILE A 96 4.17 4.38 -5.08
CA ILE A 96 3.88 4.49 -6.51
C ILE A 96 4.50 5.71 -7.18
N GLY A 97 5.19 6.56 -6.43
CA GLY A 97 5.78 7.78 -6.95
C GLY A 97 6.94 7.54 -7.92
N SER A 98 6.92 8.24 -9.04
CA SER A 98 7.98 8.24 -10.06
C SER A 98 8.95 9.41 -9.91
N GLY A 99 8.63 10.39 -9.06
CA GLY A 99 9.34 11.65 -8.95
C GLY A 99 8.77 12.76 -9.84
N VAL A 100 7.81 12.45 -10.69
CA VAL A 100 7.09 13.43 -11.52
C VAL A 100 5.71 13.65 -10.93
N LYS A 101 5.53 14.76 -10.21
CA LYS A 101 4.34 15.03 -9.39
C LYS A 101 3.02 14.88 -10.14
N GLU A 102 2.92 15.45 -11.33
CA GLU A 102 1.69 15.41 -12.11
C GLU A 102 1.32 13.98 -12.54
N ARG A 103 2.31 13.21 -12.96
CA ARG A 103 2.15 11.81 -13.33
C ARG A 103 1.70 10.96 -12.14
N ASP A 104 2.30 11.21 -11.00
CA ASP A 104 2.04 10.46 -9.76
C ASP A 104 0.62 10.73 -9.24
N LEU A 105 0.17 11.98 -9.29
CA LEU A 105 -1.20 12.34 -8.94
C LEU A 105 -2.23 11.75 -9.90
N GLU A 106 -1.93 11.73 -11.18
CA GLU A 106 -2.78 11.12 -12.19
C GLU A 106 -2.89 9.61 -11.97
N LEU A 107 -1.79 8.93 -11.67
CA LEU A 107 -1.79 7.51 -11.34
C LEU A 107 -2.63 7.24 -10.10
N ALA A 108 -2.46 8.01 -9.03
CA ALA A 108 -3.24 7.86 -7.81
C ALA A 108 -4.74 7.99 -8.09
N ARG A 109 -5.15 8.96 -8.89
CA ARG A 109 -6.55 9.10 -9.31
C ARG A 109 -7.04 7.89 -10.11
N ALA A 110 -6.23 7.44 -11.06
CA ALA A 110 -6.59 6.34 -11.97
C ALA A 110 -6.82 5.02 -11.23
N ILE A 111 -6.05 4.74 -10.17
CA ILE A 111 -6.13 3.48 -9.43
C ILE A 111 -7.08 3.51 -8.24
N SER A 112 -7.55 4.68 -7.82
CA SER A 112 -8.24 4.82 -6.53
C SER A 112 -9.54 4.02 -6.44
N THR A 113 -10.32 3.95 -7.50
CA THR A 113 -11.59 3.20 -7.51
C THR A 113 -11.35 1.70 -7.42
N ASP A 114 -10.42 1.18 -8.18
CA ASP A 114 -10.10 -0.25 -8.16
C ASP A 114 -9.45 -0.66 -6.84
N LEU A 115 -8.56 0.18 -6.32
CA LEU A 115 -7.96 -0.07 -5.01
C LEU A 115 -9.02 -0.07 -3.91
N ASP A 116 -9.93 0.91 -3.91
CA ASP A 116 -11.02 0.97 -2.94
C ASP A 116 -11.88 -0.30 -2.94
N ALA A 117 -12.13 -0.85 -4.11
CA ALA A 117 -12.93 -2.07 -4.23
C ALA A 117 -12.29 -3.29 -3.57
N LEU A 118 -10.96 -3.34 -3.45
CA LEU A 118 -10.24 -4.42 -2.78
C LEU A 118 -10.20 -4.26 -1.26
N LEU A 119 -10.46 -3.06 -0.76
CA LEU A 119 -10.35 -2.74 0.67
C LEU A 119 -11.68 -2.95 1.39
N CYS A 120 -11.63 -3.52 2.58
CA CYS A 120 -12.79 -3.59 3.46
C CYS A 120 -13.00 -2.25 4.19
N ASP A 121 -14.19 -2.09 4.79
CA ASP A 121 -14.44 -0.96 5.68
C ASP A 121 -13.52 -1.05 6.91
N GLY A 122 -12.95 0.07 7.31
CA GLY A 122 -11.96 0.11 8.38
C GLY A 122 -10.51 -0.14 7.92
N ALA A 123 -10.30 -0.38 6.62
CA ALA A 123 -8.96 -0.54 6.09
C ALA A 123 -8.14 0.75 6.18
N VAL A 124 -6.84 0.62 6.35
CA VAL A 124 -5.90 1.74 6.39
C VAL A 124 -5.08 1.76 5.10
N VAL A 125 -4.99 2.93 4.48
CA VAL A 125 -4.15 3.17 3.30
C VAL A 125 -2.98 4.05 3.70
N ILE A 126 -1.78 3.66 3.30
CA ILE A 126 -0.55 4.43 3.49
C ILE A 126 0.01 4.72 2.09
N SER A 127 0.39 5.95 1.81
CA SER A 127 0.84 6.31 0.46
C SER A 127 1.91 7.39 0.46
N ASP A 128 2.80 7.34 -0.52
CA ASP A 128 3.69 8.44 -0.87
C ASP A 128 2.98 9.50 -1.73
N GLN A 129 1.72 9.25 -2.13
CA GLN A 129 0.91 10.15 -2.93
C GLN A 129 -0.42 10.49 -2.25
N VAL A 130 -0.95 11.66 -2.57
CA VAL A 130 -2.26 12.11 -2.09
C VAL A 130 -3.36 11.38 -2.84
N PHE A 131 -4.35 10.87 -2.11
CA PHE A 131 -5.61 10.37 -2.65
C PHE A 131 -6.76 11.28 -2.23
N ASP A 132 -7.69 11.51 -3.13
CA ASP A 132 -8.89 12.31 -2.88
C ASP A 132 -10.14 11.44 -3.10
N ARG A 133 -10.59 10.80 -2.02
CA ARG A 133 -11.81 9.98 -2.02
C ARG A 133 -12.67 10.35 -0.83
N LYS A 134 -13.97 10.51 -1.06
CA LYS A 134 -14.93 10.90 0.00
C LYS A 134 -15.03 9.86 1.12
N ASN A 135 -14.86 8.58 0.79
CA ASN A 135 -14.92 7.48 1.75
C ASN A 135 -13.57 7.11 2.37
N TRP A 136 -12.54 7.89 2.11
CA TRP A 136 -11.22 7.74 2.75
C TRP A 136 -10.95 8.98 3.60
N ARG A 137 -11.05 8.80 4.91
CA ARG A 137 -10.80 9.89 5.86
C ARG A 137 -9.30 10.04 6.09
N PRO A 138 -8.72 11.23 5.87
CA PRO A 138 -7.31 11.47 6.18
C PRO A 138 -7.02 11.22 7.66
N LEU A 139 -5.89 10.56 7.93
CA LEU A 139 -5.37 10.32 9.27
C LEU A 139 -4.09 11.13 9.46
N SER A 140 -3.82 11.50 10.71
CA SER A 140 -2.52 12.10 11.06
C SER A 140 -1.43 11.04 10.95
N VAL A 141 -0.30 11.40 10.32
CA VAL A 141 0.89 10.55 10.32
C VAL A 141 1.58 10.62 11.70
N PRO A 142 2.43 9.64 12.04
CA PRO A 142 3.20 9.69 13.29
C PRO A 142 3.97 11.00 13.45
N THR A 143 4.13 11.46 14.68
CA THR A 143 4.79 12.75 14.97
C THR A 143 6.24 12.83 14.49
N THR A 144 6.90 11.69 14.31
CA THR A 144 8.25 11.60 13.76
C THR A 144 8.32 11.79 12.25
N VAL A 145 7.18 11.78 11.58
CA VAL A 145 7.08 11.94 10.11
C VAL A 145 6.74 13.38 9.78
N GLU A 146 7.53 13.98 8.90
CA GLU A 146 7.29 15.34 8.42
C GLU A 146 5.98 15.37 7.59
N PRO A 147 5.03 16.28 7.91
CA PRO A 147 3.78 16.40 7.13
C PRO A 147 4.06 16.62 5.64
N GLY A 148 3.28 15.94 4.79
CA GLY A 148 3.42 16.03 3.35
C GLY A 148 4.43 15.05 2.74
N ARG A 149 5.17 14.32 3.55
CA ARG A 149 6.13 13.32 3.07
C ARG A 149 5.46 11.96 2.81
N TYR A 150 4.47 11.63 3.64
CA TYR A 150 3.65 10.43 3.54
C TYR A 150 2.22 10.74 3.96
N PHE A 151 1.27 9.93 3.51
CA PHE A 151 -0.15 10.17 3.74
C PHE A 151 -0.81 8.89 4.25
N MET A 152 -1.78 9.04 5.15
CA MET A 152 -2.53 7.93 5.71
C MET A 152 -4.03 8.23 5.63
N TYR A 153 -4.81 7.19 5.36
CA TYR A 153 -6.28 7.28 5.25
C TYR A 153 -6.95 6.10 5.92
N LEU A 154 -8.15 6.33 6.41
CA LEU A 154 -9.04 5.28 6.90
C LEU A 154 -10.25 5.17 5.96
N LYS A 155 -10.52 3.99 5.46
CA LYS A 155 -11.74 3.74 4.69
C LYS A 155 -12.94 3.67 5.62
N VAL A 156 -13.91 4.54 5.41
CA VAL A 156 -15.14 4.64 6.21
C VAL A 156 -16.37 4.27 5.42
#